data_77efd9f313e5b2a77b95d8ff76faa55a
#
_entry.id   77efd9f313e5b2a77b95d8ff76faa55a
#
_cell.length_a   1.000
_cell.length_b   1.000
_cell.length_c   1.000
_cell.angle_alpha   90.00
_cell.angle_beta   90.00
_cell.angle_gamma   90.00
#
_symmetry.space_group_name_H-M   'P 1'
#
loop_
_entity.id
_entity.type
_entity.pdbx_description
1 polymer ?
#
loop_
_entity_poly.entity_id
_entity_poly.type
_entity_poly.pdbx_seq_one_letter_code
_entity_poly.pdbx_strand_id
1 'polypeptide(L)'
;MATTLYRRLLAPDEYVAYELRGSGQSARSACPCFISDTEEYIPAYYVQGVMRRPNHLSEYRHLIECCVRMGIEDAELSLSKMLVTDDILANHDRHLRNFGIIRNVETLQCRMAPLFDSGNSLWCNVSLGQLQSHPTHFPSKPFYEDCNRQLRLVDDYSWFSPDALEGFPQQLAQILGANPLLADRIPYLQEWAERRIARILVSL
;
A
#
# COMPACT_ATOMS: atom_id res chain seq x y z
N MET A 1 -9.99 4.93 -5.11
CA MET A 1 -9.83 3.46 -5.04
C MET A 1 -8.97 3.07 -3.84
N ALA A 2 -7.69 3.39 -3.78
CA ALA A 2 -6.86 3.07 -2.60
C ALA A 2 -7.46 3.65 -1.30
N THR A 3 -7.83 4.93 -1.28
CA THR A 3 -8.51 5.56 -0.14
C THR A 3 -9.77 4.80 0.32
N THR A 4 -10.51 4.18 -0.60
CA THR A 4 -11.71 3.41 -0.26
C THR A 4 -11.36 2.11 0.47
N LEU A 5 -10.29 1.42 0.06
CA LEU A 5 -9.75 0.27 0.77
C LEU A 5 -9.23 0.67 2.16
N TYR A 6 -8.41 1.70 2.21
CA TYR A 6 -7.79 2.16 3.45
C TYR A 6 -8.82 2.55 4.50
N ARG A 7 -9.89 3.27 4.13
CA ARG A 7 -11.00 3.61 5.06
C ARG A 7 -11.68 2.41 5.70
N ARG A 8 -11.60 1.24 5.10
CA ARG A 8 -12.19 0.01 5.61
C ARG A 8 -11.27 -0.73 6.59
N LEU A 9 -9.96 -0.60 6.42
CA LEU A 9 -8.96 -1.41 7.10
C LEU A 9 -8.04 -0.63 8.04
N LEU A 10 -7.88 0.68 7.83
CA LEU A 10 -6.85 1.48 8.50
C LEU A 10 -7.47 2.65 9.26
N ALA A 11 -6.77 3.10 10.30
CA ALA A 11 -7.11 4.33 11.00
C ALA A 11 -6.85 5.56 10.10
N PRO A 12 -7.55 6.70 10.30
CA PRO A 12 -7.45 7.87 9.43
C PRO A 12 -6.06 8.49 9.32
N ASP A 13 -5.22 8.31 10.32
CA ASP A 13 -3.83 8.81 10.39
C ASP A 13 -2.80 7.86 9.76
N GLU A 14 -3.21 6.64 9.38
CA GLU A 14 -2.35 5.64 8.76
C GLU A 14 -2.28 5.75 7.23
N TYR A 15 -3.10 6.61 6.61
CA TYR A 15 -3.09 6.78 5.14
C TYR A 15 -3.42 8.20 4.72
N VAL A 16 -2.94 8.60 3.55
CA VAL A 16 -3.29 9.86 2.91
C VAL A 16 -4.56 9.68 2.09
N ALA A 17 -5.60 10.43 2.42
CA ALA A 17 -6.87 10.40 1.69
C ALA A 17 -6.78 11.20 0.39
N TYR A 18 -6.85 10.51 -0.75
CA TYR A 18 -6.88 11.14 -2.06
C TYR A 18 -8.30 11.38 -2.56
N GLU A 19 -8.51 12.54 -3.17
CA GLU A 19 -9.74 12.93 -3.84
C GLU A 19 -9.49 13.16 -5.33
N LEU A 20 -10.47 12.80 -6.16
CA LEU A 20 -10.45 13.14 -7.58
C LEU A 20 -11.06 14.55 -7.74
N ARG A 21 -10.30 15.47 -8.32
CA ARG A 21 -10.76 16.83 -8.65
C ARG A 21 -10.75 17.04 -10.16
N GLY A 22 -11.78 17.70 -10.67
CA GLY A 22 -11.99 17.88 -12.12
C GLY A 22 -12.57 16.63 -12.79
N SER A 23 -12.64 16.67 -14.11
CA SER A 23 -13.19 15.57 -14.93
C SER A 23 -12.45 15.44 -16.26
N GLY A 24 -12.61 14.28 -16.92
CA GLY A 24 -11.96 14.01 -18.22
C GLY A 24 -10.45 14.27 -18.17
N GLN A 25 -9.92 14.99 -19.15
CA GLN A 25 -8.49 15.30 -19.24
C GLN A 25 -7.99 16.27 -18.15
N SER A 26 -8.88 17.00 -17.49
CA SER A 26 -8.53 17.88 -16.37
C SER A 26 -8.58 17.20 -15.00
N ALA A 27 -8.92 15.93 -14.96
CA ALA A 27 -8.95 15.17 -13.71
C ALA A 27 -7.56 15.14 -13.03
N ARG A 28 -7.55 15.41 -11.74
CA ARG A 28 -6.34 15.43 -10.90
C ARG A 28 -6.63 14.68 -9.60
N SER A 29 -5.64 13.93 -9.13
CA SER A 29 -5.64 13.39 -7.79
C SER A 29 -5.08 14.45 -6.83
N ALA A 30 -5.81 14.76 -5.77
CA ALA A 30 -5.44 15.76 -4.77
C ALA A 30 -5.51 15.14 -3.37
N CYS A 31 -4.58 15.54 -2.52
CA CYS A 31 -4.56 15.16 -1.11
C CYS A 31 -4.06 16.32 -0.25
N PRO A 32 -4.35 16.35 1.05
CA PRO A 32 -3.68 17.26 1.99
C PRO A 32 -2.19 16.91 2.12
N CYS A 33 -1.39 17.90 2.51
CA CYS A 33 -0.05 17.63 3.00
C CYS A 33 -0.15 16.85 4.32
N PHE A 34 0.63 15.80 4.46
CA PHE A 34 0.59 14.93 5.64
C PHE A 34 1.71 15.20 6.65
N ILE A 35 2.52 16.25 6.43
CA ILE A 35 3.52 16.76 7.36
C ILE A 35 3.18 18.21 7.76
N SER A 36 3.52 18.59 8.98
CA SER A 36 3.43 19.95 9.48
C SER A 36 4.73 20.73 9.28
N ASP A 37 4.75 22.01 9.62
CA ASP A 37 5.94 22.87 9.50
C ASP A 37 7.11 22.43 10.41
N THR A 38 6.82 21.66 11.46
CA THR A 38 7.82 21.10 12.38
C THR A 38 8.16 19.63 12.10
N GLU A 39 7.72 19.10 10.98
CA GLU A 39 7.94 17.71 10.61
C GLU A 39 8.67 17.61 9.26
N GLU A 40 9.44 16.54 9.13
CA GLU A 40 10.07 16.16 7.88
C GLU A 40 9.76 14.71 7.54
N TYR A 41 9.61 14.41 6.26
CA TYR A 41 9.44 13.06 5.75
C TYR A 41 10.81 12.46 5.41
N ILE A 42 11.12 11.30 5.97
CA ILE A 42 12.33 10.54 5.69
C ILE A 42 11.95 9.22 5.00
N PRO A 43 12.22 9.07 3.70
CA PRO A 43 12.00 7.82 2.98
C PRO A 43 12.70 6.62 3.60
N ALA A 44 12.08 5.44 3.54
CA ALA A 44 12.66 4.16 4.01
C ALA A 44 14.05 3.90 3.41
N TYR A 45 14.29 4.39 2.20
CA TYR A 45 15.60 4.35 1.56
C TYR A 45 16.72 4.93 2.43
N TYR A 46 16.45 6.02 3.15
CA TYR A 46 17.44 6.63 4.06
C TYR A 46 17.38 6.02 5.46
N VAL A 47 16.19 5.59 5.91
CA VAL A 47 16.01 4.95 7.22
C VAL A 47 16.90 3.70 7.36
N GLN A 48 16.97 2.87 6.32
CA GLN A 48 17.82 1.67 6.34
C GLN A 48 19.32 1.98 6.44
N GLY A 49 19.74 3.23 6.26
CA GLY A 49 21.12 3.70 6.45
C GLY A 49 21.47 4.03 7.91
N VAL A 50 20.50 3.99 8.84
CA VAL A 50 20.72 4.28 10.28
C VAL A 50 21.73 3.33 10.91
N MET A 51 21.78 2.09 10.41
CA MET A 51 22.78 1.11 10.81
C MET A 51 23.20 0.24 9.61
N ARG A 52 24.40 -0.34 9.68
CA ARG A 52 24.85 -1.28 8.66
C ARG A 52 24.05 -2.59 8.76
N ARG A 53 23.49 -3.05 7.63
CA ARG A 53 22.77 -4.32 7.60
C ARG A 53 23.71 -5.51 7.86
N PRO A 54 23.44 -6.32 8.91
CA PRO A 54 24.14 -7.60 9.09
C PRO A 54 23.79 -8.57 7.96
N ASN A 55 24.76 -9.41 7.55
CA ASN A 55 24.59 -10.33 6.42
C ASN A 55 23.47 -11.37 6.60
N HIS A 56 23.09 -11.68 7.84
CA HIS A 56 22.04 -12.66 8.15
C HIS A 56 20.64 -12.06 8.14
N LEU A 57 20.49 -10.71 8.11
CA LEU A 57 19.19 -10.06 8.09
C LEU A 57 18.70 -9.81 6.67
N SER A 58 17.41 -10.07 6.43
CA SER A 58 16.72 -9.62 5.24
C SER A 58 16.59 -8.09 5.24
N GLU A 59 16.31 -7.48 4.08
CA GLU A 59 16.06 -6.03 3.99
C GLU A 59 14.84 -5.61 4.82
N TYR A 60 13.80 -6.44 4.84
CA TYR A 60 12.60 -6.23 5.63
C TYR A 60 12.91 -6.16 7.15
N ARG A 61 13.57 -7.18 7.68
CA ARG A 61 13.93 -7.23 9.12
C ARG A 61 14.92 -6.13 9.50
N HIS A 62 15.87 -5.83 8.64
CA HIS A 62 16.81 -4.74 8.85
C HIS A 62 16.10 -3.38 8.94
N LEU A 63 15.12 -3.11 8.05
CA LEU A 63 14.35 -1.86 8.11
C LEU A 63 13.56 -1.74 9.41
N ILE A 64 12.93 -2.82 9.87
CA ILE A 64 12.22 -2.85 11.16
C ILE A 64 13.20 -2.49 12.30
N GLU A 65 14.38 -3.13 12.35
CA GLU A 65 15.38 -2.82 13.39
C GLU A 65 15.85 -1.36 13.33
N CYS A 66 16.02 -0.79 12.14
CA CYS A 66 16.31 0.63 11.97
C CYS A 66 15.21 1.53 12.55
N CYS A 67 13.94 1.21 12.27
CA CYS A 67 12.78 1.94 12.80
C CYS A 67 12.71 1.84 14.34
N VAL A 68 12.86 0.63 14.89
CA VAL A 68 12.88 0.41 16.35
C VAL A 68 14.00 1.21 17.00
N ARG A 69 15.19 1.27 16.41
CA ARG A 69 16.30 2.08 16.89
C ARG A 69 16.01 3.59 16.89
N MET A 70 15.10 4.02 16.02
CA MET A 70 14.59 5.40 15.96
C MET A 70 13.38 5.65 16.87
N GLY A 71 13.01 4.67 17.71
CA GLY A 71 11.92 4.76 18.68
C GLY A 71 10.53 4.44 18.12
N ILE A 72 10.44 3.78 16.96
CA ILE A 72 9.18 3.38 16.32
C ILE A 72 8.95 1.89 16.58
N GLU A 73 8.19 1.57 17.64
CA GLU A 73 7.96 0.19 18.10
C GLU A 73 6.95 -0.56 17.22
N ASP A 74 6.01 0.15 16.59
CA ASP A 74 4.93 -0.40 15.75
C ASP A 74 5.31 -0.53 14.25
N ALA A 75 6.59 -0.40 13.93
CA ALA A 75 7.07 -0.41 12.55
C ALA A 75 6.67 -1.70 11.79
N GLU A 76 6.77 -2.87 12.44
CA GLU A 76 6.40 -4.15 11.84
C GLU A 76 4.92 -4.23 11.52
N LEU A 77 4.05 -3.77 12.43
CA LEU A 77 2.61 -3.69 12.22
C LEU A 77 2.26 -2.76 11.04
N SER A 78 2.89 -1.58 11.00
CA SER A 78 2.67 -0.60 9.93
C SER A 78 3.12 -1.14 8.57
N LEU A 79 4.25 -1.85 8.50
CA LEU A 79 4.72 -2.51 7.29
C LEU A 79 3.79 -3.68 6.89
N SER A 80 3.27 -4.45 7.83
CA SER A 80 2.28 -5.50 7.58
C SER A 80 1.02 -4.93 6.92
N LYS A 81 0.48 -3.83 7.46
CA LYS A 81 -0.65 -3.10 6.88
C LYS A 81 -0.38 -2.64 5.45
N MET A 82 0.81 -2.08 5.21
CA MET A 82 1.26 -1.67 3.88
C MET A 82 1.29 -2.85 2.90
N LEU A 83 1.94 -3.95 3.26
CA LEU A 83 2.10 -5.10 2.38
C LEU A 83 0.77 -5.76 2.03
N VAL A 84 -0.14 -5.91 2.99
CA VAL A 84 -1.47 -6.48 2.77
C VAL A 84 -2.32 -5.59 1.88
N THR A 85 -2.37 -4.29 2.15
CA THR A 85 -3.17 -3.36 1.35
C THR A 85 -2.61 -3.18 -0.06
N ASP A 86 -1.30 -3.16 -0.23
CA ASP A 86 -0.65 -3.14 -1.54
C ASP A 86 -0.92 -4.43 -2.32
N ASP A 87 -1.00 -5.58 -1.65
CA ASP A 87 -1.35 -6.84 -2.28
C ASP A 87 -2.80 -6.84 -2.79
N ILE A 88 -3.77 -6.39 -1.99
CA ILE A 88 -5.18 -6.29 -2.41
C ILE A 88 -5.32 -5.37 -3.62
N LEU A 89 -4.62 -4.24 -3.63
CA LEU A 89 -4.63 -3.26 -4.71
C LEU A 89 -3.78 -3.66 -5.91
N ALA A 90 -2.97 -4.71 -5.82
CA ALA A 90 -1.92 -5.02 -6.80
C ALA A 90 -1.03 -3.78 -7.08
N ASN A 91 -0.61 -3.10 -6.03
CA ASN A 91 0.32 -1.97 -6.16
C ASN A 91 1.72 -2.49 -6.48
N HIS A 92 2.21 -2.19 -7.67
CA HIS A 92 3.50 -2.68 -8.15
C HIS A 92 4.63 -1.65 -8.02
N ASP A 93 4.38 -0.50 -7.40
CA ASP A 93 5.38 0.56 -7.30
C ASP A 93 5.66 1.07 -5.88
N ARG A 94 5.45 0.21 -4.88
CA ARG A 94 5.84 0.51 -3.50
C ARG A 94 7.36 0.41 -3.31
N HIS A 95 8.10 1.32 -3.91
CA HIS A 95 9.56 1.38 -3.70
C HIS A 95 9.92 2.11 -2.40
N LEU A 96 11.15 1.96 -1.92
CA LEU A 96 11.65 2.50 -0.65
C LEU A 96 11.56 4.04 -0.49
N ARG A 97 11.12 4.78 -1.50
CA ARG A 97 10.86 6.22 -1.43
C ARG A 97 9.37 6.56 -1.33
N ASN A 98 8.48 5.57 -1.50
CA ASN A 98 7.03 5.74 -1.43
C ASN A 98 6.45 5.31 -0.06
N PHE A 99 7.30 5.11 0.92
CA PHE A 99 6.97 4.94 2.32
C PHE A 99 8.19 5.28 3.18
N GLY A 100 8.01 5.49 4.46
CA GLY A 100 9.09 5.87 5.35
C GLY A 100 8.54 6.33 6.70
N ILE A 101 9.24 7.28 7.30
CA ILE A 101 8.91 7.82 8.61
C ILE A 101 8.72 9.33 8.55
N ILE A 102 8.06 9.87 9.56
CA ILE A 102 8.01 11.30 9.85
C ILE A 102 8.80 11.54 11.13
N ARG A 103 9.66 12.54 11.09
CA ARG A 103 10.42 13.01 12.25
C ARG A 103 10.00 14.44 12.59
N ASN A 104 9.67 14.69 13.85
CA ASN A 104 9.53 16.04 14.35
C ASN A 104 10.93 16.63 14.55
N VAL A 105 11.22 17.78 13.93
CA VAL A 105 12.57 18.38 13.92
C VAL A 105 12.96 19.05 15.24
N GLU A 106 11.99 19.36 16.11
CA GLU A 106 12.22 19.96 17.41
C GLU A 106 12.41 18.91 18.51
N THR A 107 11.54 17.87 18.53
CA THR A 107 11.55 16.84 19.56
C THR A 107 12.36 15.60 19.19
N LEU A 108 12.69 15.45 17.90
CA LEU A 108 13.33 14.29 17.29
C LEU A 108 12.50 12.98 17.40
N GLN A 109 11.25 13.07 17.80
CA GLN A 109 10.34 11.93 17.84
C GLN A 109 10.02 11.48 16.41
N CYS A 110 10.01 10.16 16.21
CA CYS A 110 9.71 9.54 14.95
C CYS A 110 8.44 8.70 15.03
N ARG A 111 7.72 8.62 13.90
CA ARG A 111 6.56 7.72 13.69
C ARG A 111 6.55 7.22 12.25
N MET A 112 5.82 6.14 11.97
CA MET A 112 5.60 5.74 10.58
C MET A 112 4.85 6.83 9.82
N ALA A 113 5.21 7.04 8.56
CA ALA A 113 4.45 7.93 7.68
C ALA A 113 3.16 7.24 7.24
N PRO A 114 2.05 7.99 7.05
CA PRO A 114 0.83 7.43 6.48
C PRO A 114 1.10 6.86 5.08
N LEU A 115 0.33 5.86 4.65
CA LEU A 115 0.46 5.26 3.31
C LEU A 115 0.03 6.28 2.25
N PHE A 116 0.90 6.53 1.28
CA PHE A 116 0.65 7.43 0.16
C PHE A 116 1.13 6.79 -1.15
N ASP A 117 0.90 7.47 -2.27
CA ASP A 117 1.35 7.09 -3.61
C ASP A 117 1.02 5.64 -4.01
N SER A 118 -0.28 5.30 -3.96
CA SER A 118 -0.79 4.01 -4.44
C SER A 118 -1.39 4.11 -5.86
N GLY A 119 -0.88 5.05 -6.67
CA GLY A 119 -1.41 5.32 -8.02
C GLY A 119 -1.14 4.20 -9.03
N ASN A 120 -0.05 3.48 -8.87
CA ASN A 120 0.34 2.36 -9.75
C ASN A 120 -0.28 1.03 -9.29
N SER A 121 -1.61 1.00 -9.21
CA SER A 121 -2.40 -0.14 -8.70
C SER A 121 -3.36 -0.67 -9.76
N LEU A 122 -3.98 -1.80 -9.47
CA LEU A 122 -5.05 -2.42 -10.28
C LEU A 122 -4.65 -2.64 -11.74
N TRP A 123 -3.40 -3.07 -11.94
CA TRP A 123 -2.87 -3.34 -13.28
C TRP A 123 -3.07 -2.18 -14.26
N CYS A 124 -2.96 -0.93 -13.79
CA CYS A 124 -3.19 0.26 -14.60
C CYS A 124 -2.30 0.36 -15.85
N ASN A 125 -1.14 -0.31 -15.83
CA ASN A 125 -0.13 -0.33 -16.89
C ASN A 125 -0.17 -1.56 -17.81
N VAL A 126 -1.13 -2.50 -17.62
CA VAL A 126 -1.25 -3.68 -18.50
C VAL A 126 -2.40 -3.49 -19.49
N SER A 127 -2.26 -4.10 -20.67
CA SER A 127 -3.31 -4.10 -21.69
C SER A 127 -4.52 -4.94 -21.26
N LEU A 128 -5.69 -4.71 -21.91
CA LEU A 128 -6.88 -5.53 -21.66
C LEU A 128 -6.61 -7.01 -21.94
N GLY A 129 -5.90 -7.34 -23.04
CA GLY A 129 -5.56 -8.72 -23.39
C GLY A 129 -4.69 -9.41 -22.32
N GLN A 130 -3.72 -8.68 -21.74
CA GLN A 130 -2.94 -9.18 -20.60
C GLN A 130 -3.80 -9.39 -19.36
N LEU A 131 -4.71 -8.46 -19.07
CA LEU A 131 -5.64 -8.58 -17.96
C LEU A 131 -6.58 -9.79 -18.14
N GLN A 132 -7.05 -10.05 -19.35
CA GLN A 132 -7.90 -11.20 -19.72
C GLN A 132 -7.18 -12.54 -19.59
N SER A 133 -5.85 -12.57 -19.76
CA SER A 133 -5.06 -13.80 -19.57
C SER A 133 -4.91 -14.24 -18.12
N HIS A 134 -5.58 -13.57 -17.20
CA HIS A 134 -5.61 -13.86 -15.76
C HIS A 134 -4.20 -13.86 -15.13
N PRO A 135 -3.53 -12.70 -15.04
CA PRO A 135 -2.26 -12.61 -14.37
C PRO A 135 -2.44 -12.94 -12.88
N THR A 136 -2.05 -14.13 -12.46
CA THR A 136 -2.07 -14.54 -11.06
C THR A 136 -0.98 -13.84 -10.25
N HIS A 137 -0.02 -13.27 -10.96
CA HIS A 137 1.19 -12.65 -10.42
C HIS A 137 1.30 -11.21 -10.93
N PHE A 138 1.82 -10.33 -10.09
CA PHE A 138 2.28 -9.00 -10.47
C PHE A 138 3.63 -8.73 -9.80
N PRO A 139 4.53 -7.97 -10.45
CA PRO A 139 5.77 -7.57 -9.84
C PRO A 139 5.47 -6.68 -8.64
N SER A 140 6.00 -6.99 -7.47
CA SER A 140 5.82 -6.23 -6.24
C SER A 140 7.12 -5.59 -5.78
N LYS A 141 7.04 -4.69 -4.84
CA LYS A 141 8.13 -4.00 -4.15
C LYS A 141 7.71 -3.78 -2.70
N PRO A 142 8.61 -3.44 -1.78
CA PRO A 142 10.03 -3.12 -2.00
C PRO A 142 10.99 -4.31 -1.80
N PHE A 143 10.60 -5.37 -1.06
CA PHE A 143 11.53 -6.40 -0.57
C PHE A 143 11.67 -7.58 -1.53
N TYR A 144 10.59 -7.96 -2.20
CA TYR A 144 10.57 -9.04 -3.18
C TYR A 144 9.77 -8.64 -4.41
N GLU A 145 10.26 -9.05 -5.60
CA GLU A 145 9.53 -8.88 -6.85
C GLU A 145 8.33 -9.83 -6.96
N ASP A 146 8.41 -11.00 -6.32
CA ASP A 146 7.31 -11.95 -6.22
C ASP A 146 6.30 -11.52 -5.14
N CYS A 147 5.07 -11.19 -5.54
CA CYS A 147 4.03 -10.71 -4.62
C CYS A 147 3.63 -11.75 -3.55
N ASN A 148 3.71 -13.06 -3.87
CA ASN A 148 3.43 -14.10 -2.88
C ASN A 148 4.55 -14.19 -1.84
N ARG A 149 5.80 -14.05 -2.29
CA ARG A 149 6.96 -14.03 -1.38
C ARG A 149 6.94 -12.77 -0.51
N GLN A 150 6.51 -11.66 -1.07
CA GLN A 150 6.38 -10.41 -0.33
C GLN A 150 5.30 -10.50 0.76
N LEU A 151 4.12 -11.04 0.43
CA LEU A 151 3.04 -11.20 1.40
C LEU A 151 3.41 -12.17 2.54
N ARG A 152 4.28 -13.16 2.30
CA ARG A 152 4.81 -14.05 3.36
C ARG A 152 5.73 -13.37 4.38
N LEU A 153 6.02 -12.08 4.23
CA LEU A 153 6.69 -11.29 5.27
C LEU A 153 5.76 -10.87 6.40
N VAL A 154 4.46 -11.00 6.18
CA VAL A 154 3.42 -10.62 7.17
C VAL A 154 3.18 -11.81 8.08
N ASP A 155 3.57 -11.66 9.35
CA ASP A 155 3.40 -12.69 10.39
C ASP A 155 2.19 -12.42 11.30
N ASP A 156 1.71 -11.16 11.34
CA ASP A 156 0.59 -10.74 12.19
C ASP A 156 -0.54 -10.11 11.37
N TYR A 157 -1.69 -10.77 11.39
CA TYR A 157 -2.94 -10.32 10.77
C TYR A 157 -4.00 -9.91 11.82
N SER A 158 -3.65 -9.78 13.11
CA SER A 158 -4.61 -9.46 14.19
C SER A 158 -5.38 -8.15 13.97
N TRP A 159 -4.81 -7.23 13.21
CA TRP A 159 -5.42 -5.96 12.83
C TRP A 159 -6.41 -6.09 11.66
N PHE A 160 -6.35 -7.18 10.89
CA PHE A 160 -7.10 -7.35 9.65
C PHE A 160 -8.52 -7.85 9.95
N SER A 161 -9.52 -7.13 9.47
CA SER A 161 -10.93 -7.53 9.58
C SER A 161 -11.47 -7.98 8.23
N PRO A 162 -11.72 -9.26 8.03
CA PRO A 162 -12.36 -9.78 6.80
C PRO A 162 -13.70 -9.12 6.50
N ASP A 163 -14.52 -8.91 7.53
CA ASP A 163 -15.87 -8.34 7.40
C ASP A 163 -15.82 -6.89 6.85
N ALA A 164 -14.75 -6.17 7.14
CA ALA A 164 -14.56 -4.82 6.61
C ALA A 164 -14.41 -4.79 5.08
N LEU A 165 -14.07 -5.92 4.45
CA LEU A 165 -13.93 -6.05 3.00
C LEU A 165 -15.19 -6.58 2.31
N GLU A 166 -16.26 -6.89 3.05
CA GLU A 166 -17.52 -7.27 2.43
C GLU A 166 -18.03 -6.18 1.49
N GLY A 167 -18.37 -6.56 0.26
CA GLY A 167 -18.82 -5.63 -0.77
C GLY A 167 -17.73 -4.68 -1.33
N PHE A 168 -16.47 -4.79 -0.92
CA PHE A 168 -15.40 -3.94 -1.46
C PHE A 168 -15.17 -4.14 -2.98
N PRO A 169 -15.14 -5.37 -3.54
CA PRO A 169 -14.97 -5.56 -4.99
C PRO A 169 -16.11 -4.92 -5.80
N GLN A 170 -17.34 -4.98 -5.31
CA GLN A 170 -18.51 -4.35 -5.94
C GLN A 170 -18.43 -2.82 -5.89
N GLN A 171 -18.00 -2.27 -4.74
CA GLN A 171 -17.76 -0.84 -4.59
C GLN A 171 -16.64 -0.37 -5.51
N LEU A 172 -15.57 -1.17 -5.66
CA LEU A 172 -14.48 -0.89 -6.59
C LEU A 172 -15.00 -0.80 -8.03
N ALA A 173 -15.80 -1.76 -8.47
CA ALA A 173 -16.43 -1.78 -9.79
C ALA A 173 -17.30 -0.53 -10.02
N GLN A 174 -18.06 -0.12 -9.02
CA GLN A 174 -18.90 1.08 -9.04
C GLN A 174 -18.08 2.37 -9.24
N ILE A 175 -16.97 2.51 -8.50
CA ILE A 175 -16.05 3.66 -8.61
C ILE A 175 -15.40 3.70 -10.00
N LEU A 176 -14.95 2.55 -10.51
CA LEU A 176 -14.34 2.44 -11.84
C LEU A 176 -15.34 2.73 -12.95
N GLY A 177 -16.61 2.36 -12.75
CA GLY A 177 -17.71 2.59 -13.70
C GLY A 177 -18.01 4.08 -13.96
N ALA A 178 -17.55 4.98 -13.10
CA ALA A 178 -17.62 6.42 -13.37
C ALA A 178 -16.75 6.86 -14.57
N ASN A 179 -15.82 6.02 -15.01
CA ASN A 179 -15.01 6.24 -16.21
C ASN A 179 -15.36 5.23 -17.30
N PRO A 180 -16.10 5.63 -18.37
CA PRO A 180 -16.50 4.72 -19.45
C PRO A 180 -15.32 4.01 -20.15
N LEU A 181 -14.12 4.61 -20.15
CA LEU A 181 -12.93 4.02 -20.75
C LEU A 181 -12.43 2.78 -20.00
N LEU A 182 -12.93 2.53 -18.79
CA LEU A 182 -12.58 1.35 -17.99
C LEU A 182 -13.63 0.23 -18.07
N ALA A 183 -14.74 0.44 -18.76
CA ALA A 183 -15.88 -0.49 -18.78
C ALA A 183 -15.47 -1.94 -19.04
N ASP A 184 -14.65 -2.18 -20.08
CA ASP A 184 -14.22 -3.51 -20.47
C ASP A 184 -13.23 -4.16 -19.46
N ARG A 185 -12.64 -3.37 -18.57
CA ARG A 185 -11.68 -3.83 -17.57
C ARG A 185 -12.35 -4.19 -16.23
N ILE A 186 -13.49 -3.59 -15.94
CA ILE A 186 -14.14 -3.68 -14.63
C ILE A 186 -14.40 -5.12 -14.18
N PRO A 187 -14.97 -6.02 -14.99
CA PRO A 187 -15.25 -7.39 -14.56
C PRO A 187 -13.99 -8.14 -14.09
N TYR A 188 -12.89 -7.94 -14.78
CA TYR A 188 -11.60 -8.56 -14.45
C TYR A 188 -10.98 -7.97 -13.17
N LEU A 189 -11.05 -6.65 -13.00
CA LEU A 189 -10.53 -5.97 -11.81
C LEU A 189 -11.31 -6.34 -10.57
N GLN A 190 -12.64 -6.49 -10.68
CA GLN A 190 -13.48 -6.96 -9.60
C GLN A 190 -13.13 -8.39 -9.21
N GLU A 191 -13.07 -9.31 -10.16
CA GLU A 191 -12.70 -10.72 -9.94
C GLU A 191 -11.30 -10.82 -9.29
N TRP A 192 -10.35 -10.00 -9.75
CA TRP A 192 -9.00 -9.98 -9.18
C TRP A 192 -8.99 -9.50 -7.74
N ALA A 193 -9.77 -8.48 -7.40
CA ALA A 193 -9.90 -8.02 -6.03
C ALA A 193 -10.49 -9.13 -5.13
N GLU A 194 -11.52 -9.84 -5.59
CA GLU A 194 -12.13 -10.99 -4.89
C GLU A 194 -11.09 -12.10 -4.62
N ARG A 195 -10.33 -12.49 -5.65
CA ARG A 195 -9.30 -13.53 -5.55
C ARG A 195 -8.17 -13.15 -4.59
N ARG A 196 -7.75 -11.88 -4.56
CA ARG A 196 -6.70 -11.40 -3.66
C ARG A 196 -7.16 -11.37 -2.23
N ILE A 197 -8.37 -10.90 -1.98
CA ILE A 197 -8.97 -10.93 -0.64
C ILE A 197 -9.08 -12.40 -0.17
N ALA A 198 -9.63 -13.29 -1.01
CA ALA A 198 -9.74 -14.72 -0.67
C ALA A 198 -8.39 -15.36 -0.32
N ARG A 199 -7.31 -14.98 -1.02
CA ARG A 199 -5.96 -15.47 -0.73
C ARG A 199 -5.46 -15.05 0.66
N ILE A 200 -5.72 -13.81 1.06
CA ILE A 200 -5.34 -13.32 2.38
C ILE A 200 -6.13 -14.07 3.46
N LEU A 201 -7.42 -14.30 3.23
CA LEU A 201 -8.28 -15.06 4.16
C LEU A 201 -7.78 -16.49 4.41
N VAL A 202 -7.09 -17.10 3.46
CA VAL A 202 -6.47 -18.43 3.64
C VAL A 202 -5.20 -18.35 4.50
N SER A 203 -4.61 -17.16 4.64
CA SER A 203 -3.39 -16.93 5.41
C SER A 203 -3.66 -16.53 6.88
N LEU A 204 -4.94 -16.28 7.23
CA LEU A 204 -5.39 -15.99 8.59
C LEU A 204 -5.51 -17.28 9.42
#